data_13e2be64cc0a17e94a78794ddc69b6f0
#
_entry.id   13e2be64cc0a17e94a78794ddc69b6f0
#
_cell.length_a   1.000
_cell.length_b   1.000
_cell.length_c   1.000
_cell.angle_alpha   90.00
_cell.angle_beta   90.00
_cell.angle_gamma   90.00
#
_symmetry.space_group_name_H-M   'P 1'
#
loop_
_entity.id
_entity.type
_entity.pdbx_description
1 polymer ?
#
loop_
_entity_poly.entity_id
_entity_poly.type
_entity_poly.pdbx_seq_one_letter_code
_entity_poly.pdbx_strand_id
1 'polypeptide(L)'
;MNEILQTISNIGIVPVIAIDDAAKAVPLAKALAAGGLPAAEVTFRTAAAEEAIRAIAREVPEMLLGAGTVLTTDQADRAMAAGASFIVAPGYDPKVTQHVIDKGGLMMPGTATAGEMQQAMNQGCEVLKYFPAEANGGVAMLKNIGAALKSAKWMCTGGVNAKNVNDYLGYGQITAVGGTWMCKSDLIQAEAWDQITAICKEAVRTMLGFSLAHVGINCANEAEAEQTAKTLCALFGFEYKAGNSSIFAGGAVECMKAPYLGRNGHIAIATNSLDRAIYHLGRQGIEFDETTRKPKAIYLKGEVGGFAIHLLQK
;
A
#
# COMPACT_ATOMS: atom_id res chain seq x y z
N MET A 1 6.21 -5.46 -14.11
CA MET A 1 4.89 -5.60 -13.44
C MET A 1 3.91 -4.75 -14.21
N ASN A 2 2.75 -5.29 -14.52
CA ASN A 2 1.65 -4.58 -15.19
C ASN A 2 1.27 -3.29 -14.42
N GLU A 3 0.82 -2.23 -15.12
CA GLU A 3 0.50 -0.93 -14.50
C GLU A 3 -0.62 -1.02 -13.45
N ILE A 4 -1.62 -1.86 -13.67
CA ILE A 4 -2.69 -2.12 -12.70
C ILE A 4 -2.10 -2.73 -11.41
N LEU A 5 -1.23 -3.72 -11.54
CA LEU A 5 -0.56 -4.35 -10.40
C LEU A 5 0.38 -3.38 -9.67
N GLN A 6 1.03 -2.48 -10.39
CA GLN A 6 1.85 -1.43 -9.78
C GLN A 6 0.97 -0.46 -8.98
N THR A 7 -0.17 -0.08 -9.53
CA THR A 7 -1.15 0.78 -8.83
C THR A 7 -1.69 0.08 -7.57
N ILE A 8 -2.06 -1.20 -7.65
CA ILE A 8 -2.46 -2.01 -6.49
C ILE A 8 -1.35 -2.05 -5.43
N SER A 9 -0.10 -2.22 -5.85
CA SER A 9 1.06 -2.22 -4.94
C SER A 9 1.25 -0.88 -4.23
N ASN A 10 1.05 0.22 -4.94
CA ASN A 10 1.15 1.57 -4.39
C ASN A 10 0.00 1.90 -3.45
N ILE A 11 -1.22 1.46 -3.76
CA ILE A 11 -2.38 1.58 -2.86
C ILE A 11 -2.14 0.74 -1.59
N GLY A 12 -1.61 -0.47 -1.72
CA GLY A 12 -1.21 -1.38 -0.66
C GLY A 12 -2.34 -2.14 0.02
N ILE A 13 -3.53 -1.57 0.14
CA ILE A 13 -4.71 -2.19 0.76
C ILE A 13 -5.87 -2.16 -0.23
N VAL A 14 -6.46 -3.32 -0.50
CA VAL A 14 -7.63 -3.48 -1.38
C VAL A 14 -8.83 -3.90 -0.53
N PRO A 15 -9.84 -3.03 -0.32
CA PRO A 15 -11.08 -3.42 0.31
C PRO A 15 -11.79 -4.55 -0.44
N VAL A 16 -12.16 -5.61 0.27
CA VAL A 16 -12.91 -6.75 -0.27
C VAL A 16 -14.36 -6.61 0.13
N ILE A 17 -15.23 -6.48 -0.86
CA ILE A 17 -16.64 -6.09 -0.70
C ILE A 17 -17.55 -7.27 -1.02
N ALA A 18 -18.50 -7.55 -0.13
CA ALA A 18 -19.72 -8.27 -0.43
C ALA A 18 -20.88 -7.28 -0.31
N ILE A 19 -21.61 -7.06 -1.40
CA ILE A 19 -22.69 -6.08 -1.44
C ILE A 19 -23.97 -6.76 -1.93
N ASP A 20 -25.06 -6.62 -1.19
CA ASP A 20 -26.34 -7.24 -1.50
C ASP A 20 -27.27 -6.29 -2.27
N ASP A 21 -27.03 -4.98 -2.18
CA ASP A 21 -27.78 -3.92 -2.84
C ASP A 21 -26.86 -3.05 -3.71
N ALA A 22 -27.01 -3.12 -5.01
CA ALA A 22 -26.20 -2.35 -5.95
C ALA A 22 -26.32 -0.83 -5.79
N ALA A 23 -27.45 -0.32 -5.25
CA ALA A 23 -27.63 1.10 -5.00
C ALA A 23 -26.62 1.66 -3.99
N LYS A 24 -26.09 0.83 -3.11
CA LYS A 24 -25.08 1.20 -2.11
C LYS A 24 -23.64 1.20 -2.65
N ALA A 25 -23.43 0.69 -3.87
CA ALA A 25 -22.09 0.49 -4.43
C ALA A 25 -21.34 1.81 -4.67
N VAL A 26 -21.98 2.79 -5.29
CA VAL A 26 -21.39 4.09 -5.61
C VAL A 26 -21.08 4.91 -4.34
N PRO A 27 -22.01 5.07 -3.38
CA PRO A 27 -21.69 5.71 -2.12
C PRO A 27 -20.54 5.05 -1.35
N LEU A 28 -20.49 3.71 -1.32
CA LEU A 28 -19.40 2.95 -0.72
C LEU A 28 -18.07 3.25 -1.41
N ALA A 29 -18.01 3.18 -2.75
CA ALA A 29 -16.81 3.46 -3.52
C ALA A 29 -16.27 4.88 -3.26
N LYS A 30 -17.16 5.87 -3.21
CA LYS A 30 -16.80 7.26 -2.84
C LYS A 30 -16.23 7.36 -1.42
N ALA A 31 -16.82 6.64 -0.46
CA ALA A 31 -16.32 6.61 0.91
C ALA A 31 -14.91 5.97 1.02
N LEU A 32 -14.67 4.87 0.29
CA LEU A 32 -13.37 4.21 0.22
C LEU A 32 -12.31 5.13 -0.40
N ALA A 33 -12.62 5.75 -1.55
CA ALA A 33 -11.73 6.67 -2.24
C ALA A 33 -11.39 7.91 -1.39
N ALA A 34 -12.39 8.51 -0.72
CA ALA A 34 -12.23 9.62 0.21
C ALA A 34 -11.40 9.24 1.45
N GLY A 35 -11.41 7.96 1.83
CA GLY A 35 -10.56 7.38 2.85
C GLY A 35 -9.13 7.09 2.41
N GLY A 36 -8.79 7.29 1.13
CA GLY A 36 -7.46 7.06 0.57
C GLY A 36 -7.26 5.67 -0.05
N LEU A 37 -8.32 4.86 -0.19
CA LEU A 37 -8.27 3.53 -0.80
C LEU A 37 -9.07 3.52 -2.12
N PRO A 38 -8.51 4.03 -3.24
CA PRO A 38 -9.19 4.08 -4.53
C PRO A 38 -9.10 2.74 -5.28
N ALA A 39 -9.31 1.63 -4.59
CA ALA A 39 -9.42 0.29 -5.16
C ALA A 39 -10.45 -0.52 -4.39
N ALA A 40 -11.05 -1.51 -5.05
CA ALA A 40 -11.96 -2.46 -4.41
C ALA A 40 -12.03 -3.78 -5.17
N GLU A 41 -12.11 -4.90 -4.44
CA GLU A 41 -12.47 -6.22 -4.94
C GLU A 41 -13.95 -6.47 -4.62
N VAL A 42 -14.85 -6.35 -5.60
CA VAL A 42 -16.28 -6.66 -5.44
C VAL A 42 -16.49 -8.14 -5.70
N THR A 43 -16.97 -8.87 -4.71
CA THR A 43 -17.05 -10.34 -4.80
C THR A 43 -18.33 -10.82 -5.46
N PHE A 44 -18.22 -11.76 -6.39
CA PHE A 44 -19.34 -12.45 -7.09
C PHE A 44 -20.06 -13.46 -6.17
N ARG A 45 -20.18 -13.13 -4.89
CA ARG A 45 -20.94 -13.91 -3.89
C ARG A 45 -22.40 -13.53 -3.81
N THR A 46 -22.79 -12.40 -4.41
CA THR A 46 -24.15 -11.88 -4.41
C THR A 46 -24.62 -11.62 -5.83
N ALA A 47 -25.94 -11.59 -6.04
CA ALA A 47 -26.52 -11.27 -7.34
C ALA A 47 -26.27 -9.79 -7.75
N ALA A 48 -26.03 -8.91 -6.78
CA ALA A 48 -25.82 -7.48 -7.01
C ALA A 48 -24.40 -7.14 -7.52
N ALA A 49 -23.44 -8.09 -7.47
CA ALA A 49 -22.03 -7.83 -7.72
C ALA A 49 -21.76 -7.21 -9.11
N GLU A 50 -22.33 -7.77 -10.16
CA GLU A 50 -22.13 -7.28 -11.54
C GLU A 50 -22.65 -5.85 -11.70
N GLU A 51 -23.86 -5.57 -11.22
CA GLU A 51 -24.44 -4.23 -11.31
C GLU A 51 -23.69 -3.23 -10.43
N ALA A 52 -23.22 -3.66 -9.27
CA ALA A 52 -22.35 -2.85 -8.39
C ALA A 52 -21.06 -2.45 -9.11
N ILE A 53 -20.36 -3.39 -9.76
CA ILE A 53 -19.14 -3.09 -10.54
C ILE A 53 -19.47 -2.11 -11.67
N ARG A 54 -20.56 -2.35 -12.43
CA ARG A 54 -20.97 -1.48 -13.54
C ARG A 54 -21.27 -0.06 -13.06
N ALA A 55 -21.99 0.07 -11.95
CA ALA A 55 -22.33 1.37 -11.40
C ALA A 55 -21.10 2.14 -10.93
N ILE A 56 -20.17 1.47 -10.20
CA ILE A 56 -18.94 2.11 -9.73
C ILE A 56 -18.06 2.51 -10.92
N ALA A 57 -17.86 1.62 -11.90
CA ALA A 57 -17.04 1.90 -13.08
C ALA A 57 -17.53 3.13 -13.86
N ARG A 58 -18.84 3.35 -13.90
CA ARG A 58 -19.44 4.50 -14.56
C ARG A 58 -19.33 5.79 -13.74
N GLU A 59 -19.53 5.74 -12.43
CA GLU A 59 -19.77 6.93 -11.60
C GLU A 59 -18.58 7.31 -10.70
N VAL A 60 -17.60 6.43 -10.57
CA VAL A 60 -16.38 6.65 -9.77
C VAL A 60 -15.16 6.17 -10.57
N PRO A 61 -14.83 6.83 -11.69
CA PRO A 61 -13.81 6.35 -12.65
C PRO A 61 -12.40 6.28 -12.06
N GLU A 62 -12.14 6.95 -10.95
CA GLU A 62 -10.86 6.87 -10.24
C GLU A 62 -10.69 5.59 -9.42
N MET A 63 -11.75 4.78 -9.25
CA MET A 63 -11.68 3.51 -8.54
C MET A 63 -11.10 2.41 -9.43
N LEU A 64 -10.02 1.79 -8.96
CA LEU A 64 -9.49 0.57 -9.56
C LEU A 64 -10.30 -0.64 -9.09
N LEU A 65 -11.13 -1.17 -9.97
CA LEU A 65 -12.09 -2.23 -9.64
C LEU A 65 -11.59 -3.61 -10.01
N GLY A 66 -11.73 -4.55 -9.08
CA GLY A 66 -11.59 -5.97 -9.32
C GLY A 66 -12.88 -6.73 -9.02
N ALA A 67 -13.06 -7.84 -9.69
CA ALA A 67 -14.08 -8.81 -9.37
C ALA A 67 -13.48 -9.98 -8.61
N GLY A 68 -13.95 -10.23 -7.40
CA GLY A 68 -13.51 -11.32 -6.54
C GLY A 68 -14.48 -12.49 -6.55
N THR A 69 -14.00 -13.64 -6.08
CA THR A 69 -14.80 -14.90 -6.04
C THR A 69 -15.34 -15.30 -7.42
N VAL A 70 -14.54 -15.07 -8.46
CA VAL A 70 -14.85 -15.51 -9.83
C VAL A 70 -14.46 -16.98 -9.96
N LEU A 71 -15.46 -17.84 -10.21
CA LEU A 71 -15.31 -19.30 -10.20
C LEU A 71 -15.51 -19.92 -11.58
N THR A 72 -16.05 -19.17 -12.55
CA THR A 72 -16.35 -19.68 -13.89
C THR A 72 -15.93 -18.69 -14.96
N THR A 73 -15.74 -19.17 -16.18
CA THR A 73 -15.44 -18.32 -17.34
C THR A 73 -16.57 -17.35 -17.65
N ASP A 74 -17.83 -17.74 -17.45
CA ASP A 74 -19.00 -16.86 -17.59
C ASP A 74 -18.95 -15.69 -16.58
N GLN A 75 -18.67 -15.97 -15.31
CA GLN A 75 -18.48 -14.90 -14.31
C GLN A 75 -17.34 -13.96 -14.68
N ALA A 76 -16.22 -14.50 -15.21
CA ALA A 76 -15.10 -13.68 -15.66
C ALA A 76 -15.50 -12.74 -16.80
N ASP A 77 -16.20 -13.25 -17.80
CA ASP A 77 -16.69 -12.45 -18.93
C ASP A 77 -17.64 -11.33 -18.47
N ARG A 78 -18.59 -11.66 -17.61
CA ARG A 78 -19.53 -10.69 -17.04
C ARG A 78 -18.84 -9.63 -16.20
N ALA A 79 -17.85 -10.03 -15.39
CA ALA A 79 -17.07 -9.11 -14.57
C ALA A 79 -16.28 -8.11 -15.42
N MET A 80 -15.57 -8.60 -16.44
CA MET A 80 -14.82 -7.75 -17.38
C MET A 80 -15.74 -6.82 -18.17
N ALA A 81 -16.88 -7.33 -18.67
CA ALA A 81 -17.88 -6.52 -19.35
C ALA A 81 -18.56 -5.47 -18.46
N ALA A 82 -18.63 -5.71 -17.16
CA ALA A 82 -19.11 -4.73 -16.18
C ALA A 82 -18.07 -3.64 -15.84
N GLY A 83 -16.80 -3.80 -16.22
CA GLY A 83 -15.73 -2.82 -16.00
C GLY A 83 -14.69 -3.23 -14.96
N ALA A 84 -14.62 -4.51 -14.56
CA ALA A 84 -13.56 -4.99 -13.70
C ALA A 84 -12.21 -4.95 -14.42
N SER A 85 -11.22 -4.27 -13.84
CA SER A 85 -9.85 -4.14 -14.35
C SER A 85 -8.97 -5.34 -14.00
N PHE A 86 -9.34 -6.12 -12.98
CA PHE A 86 -8.66 -7.34 -12.59
C PHE A 86 -9.65 -8.36 -12.03
N ILE A 87 -9.31 -9.63 -12.20
CA ILE A 87 -10.11 -10.77 -11.77
C ILE A 87 -9.38 -11.53 -10.67
N VAL A 88 -10.11 -11.88 -9.61
CA VAL A 88 -9.60 -12.60 -8.45
C VAL A 88 -10.46 -13.82 -8.16
N ALA A 89 -9.81 -14.96 -7.99
CA ALA A 89 -10.47 -16.21 -7.59
C ALA A 89 -10.06 -16.61 -6.17
N PRO A 90 -10.88 -17.39 -5.45
CA PRO A 90 -10.51 -17.90 -4.12
C PRO A 90 -9.53 -19.09 -4.21
N GLY A 91 -9.46 -19.78 -5.35
CA GLY A 91 -8.57 -20.89 -5.63
C GLY A 91 -8.00 -20.81 -7.03
N TYR A 92 -7.08 -21.72 -7.34
CA TYR A 92 -6.48 -21.83 -8.66
C TYR A 92 -7.28 -22.80 -9.54
N ASP A 93 -7.94 -22.28 -10.56
CA ASP A 93 -8.55 -23.02 -11.65
C ASP A 93 -7.82 -22.68 -12.96
N PRO A 94 -7.08 -23.63 -13.56
CA PRO A 94 -6.30 -23.36 -14.78
C PRO A 94 -7.16 -22.97 -15.98
N LYS A 95 -8.42 -23.45 -16.06
CA LYS A 95 -9.35 -23.12 -17.16
C LYS A 95 -9.83 -21.66 -17.05
N VAL A 96 -10.25 -21.24 -15.85
CA VAL A 96 -10.70 -19.86 -15.62
C VAL A 96 -9.52 -18.92 -15.77
N THR A 97 -8.36 -19.28 -15.22
CA THR A 97 -7.13 -18.49 -15.30
C THR A 97 -6.72 -18.27 -16.76
N GLN A 98 -6.66 -19.33 -17.57
CA GLN A 98 -6.29 -19.23 -18.98
C GLN A 98 -7.32 -18.40 -19.77
N HIS A 99 -8.61 -18.60 -19.52
CA HIS A 99 -9.67 -17.85 -20.18
C HIS A 99 -9.54 -16.33 -19.97
N VAL A 100 -9.28 -15.90 -18.73
CA VAL A 100 -9.07 -14.48 -18.42
C VAL A 100 -7.84 -13.93 -19.16
N ILE A 101 -6.74 -14.68 -19.16
CA ILE A 101 -5.50 -14.28 -19.83
C ILE A 101 -5.72 -14.19 -21.36
N ASP A 102 -6.35 -15.17 -21.97
CA ASP A 102 -6.65 -15.20 -23.42
C ASP A 102 -7.51 -14.02 -23.87
N LYS A 103 -8.35 -13.53 -22.98
CA LYS A 103 -9.18 -12.32 -23.19
C LYS A 103 -8.41 -11.01 -22.92
N GLY A 104 -7.12 -11.08 -22.57
CA GLY A 104 -6.31 -9.91 -22.20
C GLY A 104 -6.62 -9.34 -20.83
N GLY A 105 -7.38 -10.06 -20.00
CA GLY A 105 -7.69 -9.69 -18.62
C GLY A 105 -6.54 -9.97 -17.66
N LEU A 106 -6.52 -9.27 -16.55
CA LEU A 106 -5.54 -9.47 -15.48
C LEU A 106 -6.11 -10.44 -14.44
N MET A 107 -5.44 -11.59 -14.26
CA MET A 107 -5.88 -12.63 -13.31
C MET A 107 -4.96 -12.69 -12.09
N MET A 108 -5.55 -12.71 -10.89
CA MET A 108 -4.92 -13.04 -9.62
C MET A 108 -5.60 -14.26 -9.01
N PRO A 109 -5.16 -15.47 -9.38
CA PRO A 109 -5.76 -16.71 -8.87
C PRO A 109 -5.43 -16.93 -7.40
N GLY A 110 -6.36 -17.50 -6.64
CA GLY A 110 -6.16 -17.93 -5.27
C GLY A 110 -5.21 -19.12 -5.20
N THR A 111 -4.26 -19.09 -4.27
CA THR A 111 -3.30 -20.15 -4.06
C THR A 111 -3.03 -20.34 -2.57
N ALA A 112 -2.76 -21.56 -2.14
CA ALA A 112 -2.43 -21.91 -0.77
C ALA A 112 -1.14 -22.76 -0.69
N THR A 113 -0.78 -23.44 -1.78
CA THR A 113 0.35 -24.36 -1.83
C THR A 113 1.39 -23.90 -2.86
N ALA A 114 2.64 -24.31 -2.66
CA ALA A 114 3.72 -24.01 -3.62
C ALA A 114 3.44 -24.58 -5.02
N GLY A 115 2.76 -25.73 -5.11
CA GLY A 115 2.39 -26.34 -6.39
C GLY A 115 1.39 -25.49 -7.18
N GLU A 116 0.34 -24.97 -6.53
CA GLU A 116 -0.63 -24.06 -7.15
C GLU A 116 0.05 -22.76 -7.58
N MET A 117 0.90 -22.20 -6.72
CA MET A 117 1.67 -20.98 -7.01
C MET A 117 2.55 -21.16 -8.25
N GLN A 118 3.30 -22.27 -8.32
CA GLN A 118 4.16 -22.58 -9.47
C GLN A 118 3.36 -22.72 -10.76
N GLN A 119 2.21 -23.42 -10.72
CA GLN A 119 1.35 -23.59 -11.89
C GLN A 119 0.77 -22.26 -12.38
N ALA A 120 0.26 -21.42 -11.47
CA ALA A 120 -0.27 -20.11 -11.82
C ALA A 120 0.83 -19.17 -12.39
N MET A 121 2.04 -19.19 -11.82
CA MET A 121 3.18 -18.44 -12.34
C MET A 121 3.58 -18.92 -13.74
N ASN A 122 3.56 -20.24 -14.01
CA ASN A 122 3.85 -20.80 -15.32
C ASN A 122 2.82 -20.41 -16.39
N GLN A 123 1.58 -20.09 -15.99
CA GLN A 123 0.56 -19.51 -16.89
C GLN A 123 0.72 -17.99 -17.09
N GLY A 124 1.70 -17.35 -16.44
CA GLY A 124 1.99 -15.93 -16.61
C GLY A 124 1.33 -15.02 -15.57
N CYS A 125 0.75 -15.55 -14.48
CA CYS A 125 0.22 -14.73 -13.41
C CYS A 125 1.37 -14.04 -12.64
N GLU A 126 1.43 -12.71 -12.70
CA GLU A 126 2.47 -11.91 -12.06
C GLU A 126 2.29 -11.77 -10.54
N VAL A 127 1.05 -11.72 -10.07
CA VAL A 127 0.68 -11.64 -8.65
C VAL A 127 -0.38 -12.71 -8.36
N LEU A 128 -0.21 -13.42 -7.27
CA LEU A 128 -1.10 -14.50 -6.83
C LEU A 128 -1.88 -14.03 -5.61
N LYS A 129 -3.14 -14.42 -5.48
CA LYS A 129 -3.85 -14.26 -4.22
C LYS A 129 -3.42 -15.37 -3.27
N TYR A 130 -2.95 -15.02 -2.07
CA TYR A 130 -2.76 -15.99 -0.99
C TYR A 130 -3.98 -16.00 -0.09
N PHE A 131 -4.72 -17.11 -0.09
CA PHE A 131 -6.03 -17.20 0.57
C PHE A 131 -6.34 -18.62 1.06
N PRO A 132 -6.94 -18.76 2.26
CA PRO A 132 -7.07 -17.76 3.33
C PRO A 132 -5.74 -17.53 4.07
N ALA A 133 -5.22 -16.31 4.08
CA ALA A 133 -3.82 -16.03 4.44
C ALA A 133 -3.45 -16.46 5.87
N GLU A 134 -4.18 -15.97 6.89
CA GLU A 134 -3.86 -16.32 8.29
C GLU A 134 -4.03 -17.81 8.59
N ALA A 135 -5.12 -18.42 8.08
CA ALA A 135 -5.40 -19.83 8.31
C ALA A 135 -4.35 -20.76 7.65
N ASN A 136 -3.71 -20.28 6.57
CA ASN A 136 -2.64 -21.02 5.88
C ASN A 136 -1.23 -20.69 6.42
N GLY A 137 -1.11 -20.12 7.62
CA GLY A 137 0.17 -19.87 8.29
C GLY A 137 0.76 -18.48 8.06
N GLY A 138 0.01 -17.57 7.44
CA GLY A 138 0.34 -16.16 7.36
C GLY A 138 1.67 -15.85 6.67
N VAL A 139 2.30 -14.76 7.09
CA VAL A 139 3.60 -14.30 6.55
C VAL A 139 4.71 -15.32 6.79
N ALA A 140 4.66 -16.09 7.89
CA ALA A 140 5.68 -17.10 8.20
C ALA A 140 5.73 -18.19 7.12
N MET A 141 4.56 -18.67 6.67
CA MET A 141 4.47 -19.65 5.58
C MET A 141 4.97 -19.05 4.26
N LEU A 142 4.58 -17.81 3.94
CA LEU A 142 5.02 -17.15 2.71
C LEU A 142 6.54 -16.90 2.68
N LYS A 143 7.18 -16.60 3.80
CA LYS A 143 8.64 -16.50 3.89
C LYS A 143 9.33 -17.82 3.53
N ASN A 144 8.77 -18.95 4.01
CA ASN A 144 9.31 -20.28 3.68
C ASN A 144 9.11 -20.63 2.20
N ILE A 145 7.93 -20.39 1.64
CA ILE A 145 7.64 -20.63 0.23
C ILE A 145 8.45 -19.68 -0.66
N GLY A 146 8.52 -18.42 -0.31
CA GLY A 146 9.23 -17.37 -1.07
C GLY A 146 10.74 -17.56 -1.09
N ALA A 147 11.33 -18.28 -0.12
CA ALA A 147 12.73 -18.67 -0.18
C ALA A 147 13.05 -19.55 -1.40
N ALA A 148 12.09 -20.40 -1.80
CA ALA A 148 12.17 -21.24 -3.00
C ALA A 148 11.62 -20.52 -4.25
N LEU A 149 10.45 -19.87 -4.14
CA LEU A 149 9.78 -19.14 -5.22
C LEU A 149 10.13 -17.65 -5.19
N LYS A 150 11.39 -17.29 -5.47
CA LYS A 150 11.92 -15.92 -5.31
C LYS A 150 11.21 -14.86 -6.16
N SER A 151 10.65 -15.24 -7.30
CA SER A 151 9.90 -14.34 -8.19
C SER A 151 8.42 -14.22 -7.86
N ALA A 152 7.89 -15.07 -6.97
CA ALA A 152 6.49 -15.02 -6.58
C ALA A 152 6.15 -13.70 -5.88
N LYS A 153 4.98 -13.16 -6.21
CA LYS A 153 4.40 -11.97 -5.57
C LYS A 153 2.98 -12.28 -5.15
N TRP A 154 2.57 -11.71 -4.01
CA TRP A 154 1.27 -12.04 -3.45
C TRP A 154 0.44 -10.82 -3.10
N MET A 155 -0.89 -10.96 -3.29
CA MET A 155 -1.91 -10.20 -2.61
C MET A 155 -2.54 -11.12 -1.54
N CYS A 156 -2.33 -10.80 -0.26
CA CYS A 156 -2.75 -11.66 0.84
C CYS A 156 -4.13 -11.27 1.34
N THR A 157 -5.06 -12.24 1.42
CA THR A 157 -6.44 -12.01 1.88
C THR A 157 -6.87 -13.13 2.83
N GLY A 158 -7.72 -12.78 3.82
CA GLY A 158 -8.24 -13.72 4.81
C GLY A 158 -7.51 -13.63 6.14
N GLY A 159 -8.14 -12.96 7.11
CA GLY A 159 -7.60 -12.70 8.44
C GLY A 159 -6.70 -11.47 8.54
N VAL A 160 -6.36 -10.82 7.42
CA VAL A 160 -5.62 -9.55 7.43
C VAL A 160 -6.50 -8.43 7.98
N ASN A 161 -5.95 -7.60 8.85
CA ASN A 161 -6.64 -6.52 9.54
C ASN A 161 -5.65 -5.42 9.98
N ALA A 162 -6.13 -4.36 10.66
CA ALA A 162 -5.30 -3.24 11.07
C ALA A 162 -4.12 -3.60 11.99
N LYS A 163 -4.18 -4.72 12.71
CA LYS A 163 -3.12 -5.13 13.65
C LYS A 163 -1.94 -5.82 12.97
N ASN A 164 -2.21 -6.56 11.87
CA ASN A 164 -1.19 -7.38 11.19
C ASN A 164 -0.85 -6.90 9.77
N VAL A 165 -1.50 -5.84 9.27
CA VAL A 165 -1.28 -5.32 7.91
C VAL A 165 0.19 -5.03 7.61
N ASN A 166 0.94 -4.49 8.57
CA ASN A 166 2.35 -4.15 8.38
C ASN A 166 3.28 -5.37 8.44
N ASP A 167 2.88 -6.45 9.11
CA ASP A 167 3.63 -7.71 9.09
C ASP A 167 3.62 -8.28 7.66
N TYR A 168 2.47 -8.20 6.99
CA TYR A 168 2.35 -8.58 5.58
C TYR A 168 3.10 -7.64 4.66
N LEU A 169 2.76 -6.35 4.68
CA LEU A 169 3.31 -5.37 3.74
C LEU A 169 4.81 -5.07 3.95
N GLY A 170 5.38 -5.46 5.08
CA GLY A 170 6.81 -5.42 5.35
C GLY A 170 7.60 -6.57 4.69
N TYR A 171 6.93 -7.59 4.14
CA TYR A 171 7.62 -8.64 3.40
C TYR A 171 7.64 -8.32 1.89
N GLY A 172 8.82 -8.10 1.33
CA GLY A 172 9.00 -7.52 -0.02
C GLY A 172 8.36 -8.27 -1.20
N GLN A 173 7.95 -9.53 -1.02
CA GLN A 173 7.21 -10.29 -2.04
C GLN A 173 5.68 -10.07 -1.93
N ILE A 174 5.19 -9.38 -0.89
CA ILE A 174 3.78 -9.05 -0.76
C ILE A 174 3.53 -7.65 -1.33
N THR A 175 2.80 -7.59 -2.42
CA THR A 175 2.49 -6.34 -3.15
C THR A 175 1.35 -5.58 -2.50
N ALA A 176 0.32 -6.29 -2.05
CA ALA A 176 -0.85 -5.71 -1.42
C ALA A 176 -1.53 -6.70 -0.47
N VAL A 177 -2.47 -6.20 0.31
CA VAL A 177 -3.36 -7.02 1.13
C VAL A 177 -4.82 -6.74 0.79
N GLY A 178 -5.64 -7.78 0.82
CA GLY A 178 -7.09 -7.66 0.74
C GLY A 178 -7.72 -7.80 2.13
N GLY A 179 -8.72 -6.98 2.44
CA GLY A 179 -9.39 -7.05 3.72
C GLY A 179 -10.81 -6.48 3.73
N THR A 180 -11.60 -6.93 4.69
CA THR A 180 -13.00 -6.52 4.86
C THR A 180 -13.20 -5.56 6.05
N TRP A 181 -12.16 -5.32 6.85
CA TRP A 181 -12.32 -4.57 8.12
C TRP A 181 -12.71 -3.10 7.91
N MET A 182 -12.43 -2.51 6.73
CA MET A 182 -12.80 -1.15 6.38
C MET A 182 -14.27 -1.02 5.98
N CYS A 183 -14.85 -2.09 5.41
CA CYS A 183 -16.16 -2.07 4.77
C CYS A 183 -16.99 -3.30 5.20
N LYS A 184 -17.16 -3.47 6.52
CA LYS A 184 -17.97 -4.55 7.07
C LYS A 184 -19.43 -4.42 6.61
N SER A 185 -20.13 -5.56 6.47
CA SER A 185 -21.50 -5.59 5.97
C SER A 185 -22.47 -4.77 6.83
N ASP A 186 -22.29 -4.75 8.14
CA ASP A 186 -23.10 -3.95 9.06
C ASP A 186 -22.97 -2.44 8.79
N LEU A 187 -21.74 -1.95 8.50
CA LEU A 187 -21.50 -0.55 8.14
C LEU A 187 -22.10 -0.20 6.78
N ILE A 188 -22.00 -1.11 5.81
CA ILE A 188 -22.59 -0.93 4.46
C ILE A 188 -24.11 -0.90 4.55
N GLN A 189 -24.72 -1.81 5.32
CA GLN A 189 -26.17 -1.85 5.52
C GLN A 189 -26.68 -0.60 6.22
N ALA A 190 -25.95 -0.11 7.24
CA ALA A 190 -26.26 1.11 7.97
C ALA A 190 -25.93 2.40 7.19
N GLU A 191 -25.37 2.30 5.99
CA GLU A 191 -24.89 3.44 5.17
C GLU A 191 -23.93 4.38 5.92
N ALA A 192 -23.11 3.81 6.79
CA ALA A 192 -22.19 4.54 7.66
C ALA A 192 -20.92 5.02 6.89
N TRP A 193 -21.13 5.79 5.81
CA TRP A 193 -20.09 6.18 4.86
C TRP A 193 -18.96 6.98 5.50
N ASP A 194 -19.27 7.90 6.39
CA ASP A 194 -18.26 8.69 7.11
C ASP A 194 -17.40 7.80 8.02
N GLN A 195 -18.00 6.80 8.65
CA GLN A 195 -17.27 5.84 9.47
C GLN A 195 -16.36 4.96 8.62
N ILE A 196 -16.83 4.48 7.47
CA ILE A 196 -16.01 3.74 6.50
C ILE A 196 -14.83 4.59 6.05
N THR A 197 -15.07 5.86 5.69
CA THR A 197 -14.02 6.81 5.32
C THR A 197 -12.98 6.99 6.43
N ALA A 198 -13.41 7.11 7.68
CA ALA A 198 -12.52 7.26 8.84
C ALA A 198 -11.66 6.00 9.06
N ILE A 199 -12.26 4.81 8.94
CA ILE A 199 -11.54 3.52 9.06
C ILE A 199 -10.51 3.37 7.94
N CYS A 200 -10.84 3.75 6.70
CA CYS A 200 -9.90 3.73 5.58
C CYS A 200 -8.72 4.68 5.82
N LYS A 201 -8.97 5.92 6.27
CA LYS A 201 -7.90 6.87 6.63
C LYS A 201 -6.96 6.30 7.69
N GLU A 202 -7.52 5.66 8.72
CA GLU A 202 -6.71 5.02 9.76
C GLU A 202 -5.94 3.81 9.23
N ALA A 203 -6.51 3.01 8.33
CA ALA A 203 -5.82 1.91 7.68
C ALA A 203 -4.62 2.39 6.85
N VAL A 204 -4.79 3.47 6.08
CA VAL A 204 -3.70 4.11 5.32
C VAL A 204 -2.64 4.67 6.25
N ARG A 205 -3.03 5.37 7.34
CA ARG A 205 -2.10 5.90 8.33
C ARG A 205 -1.26 4.78 8.97
N THR A 206 -1.92 3.71 9.39
CA THR A 206 -1.27 2.52 9.97
C THR A 206 -0.29 1.90 8.97
N MET A 207 -0.70 1.71 7.72
CA MET A 207 0.15 1.15 6.67
C MET A 207 1.40 2.00 6.43
N LEU A 208 1.26 3.32 6.31
CA LEU A 208 2.36 4.23 6.04
C LEU A 208 3.28 4.41 7.25
N GLY A 209 2.74 4.33 8.47
CA GLY A 209 3.48 4.32 9.73
C GLY A 209 4.39 5.53 9.90
N PHE A 210 3.94 6.73 9.52
CA PHE A 210 4.72 7.95 9.65
C PHE A 210 5.13 8.22 11.09
N SER A 211 6.41 8.57 11.26
CA SER A 211 6.98 8.99 12.54
C SER A 211 8.16 9.94 12.31
N LEU A 212 8.44 10.81 13.28
CA LEU A 212 9.64 11.62 13.23
C LEU A 212 10.87 10.70 13.27
N ALA A 213 11.76 10.85 12.30
CA ALA A 213 13.04 10.16 12.30
C ALA A 213 14.14 11.02 12.95
N HIS A 214 14.35 12.24 12.42
CA HIS A 214 15.29 13.20 12.98
C HIS A 214 14.97 14.63 12.52
N VAL A 215 15.60 15.60 13.15
CA VAL A 215 15.64 16.99 12.73
C VAL A 215 17.07 17.33 12.36
N GLY A 216 17.27 17.80 11.13
CA GLY A 216 18.54 18.32 10.65
C GLY A 216 18.62 19.83 10.84
N ILE A 217 19.70 20.30 11.45
CA ILE A 217 19.99 21.72 11.67
C ILE A 217 21.06 22.13 10.67
N ASN A 218 20.81 23.15 9.85
CA ASN A 218 21.83 23.71 8.98
C ASN A 218 22.80 24.58 9.79
N CYS A 219 24.03 24.11 9.94
CA CYS A 219 25.12 24.91 10.49
C CYS A 219 25.90 25.58 9.36
N ALA A 220 26.54 26.71 9.63
CA ALA A 220 27.28 27.44 8.62
C ALA A 220 28.54 26.70 8.14
N ASN A 221 29.12 25.84 8.99
CA ASN A 221 30.31 25.05 8.69
C ASN A 221 30.48 23.89 9.67
N GLU A 222 31.50 23.05 9.42
CA GLU A 222 31.78 21.86 10.22
C GLU A 222 32.09 22.20 11.69
N ALA A 223 32.80 23.30 11.96
CA ALA A 223 33.15 23.70 13.33
C ALA A 223 31.90 24.05 14.16
N GLU A 224 30.94 24.75 13.55
CA GLU A 224 29.66 25.05 14.19
C GLU A 224 28.82 23.78 14.39
N ALA A 225 28.79 22.87 13.41
CA ALA A 225 28.11 21.60 13.53
C ALA A 225 28.69 20.74 14.66
N GLU A 226 29.99 20.69 14.75
CA GLU A 226 30.70 19.98 15.83
C GLU A 226 30.39 20.60 17.21
N GLN A 227 30.48 21.92 17.34
CA GLN A 227 30.17 22.64 18.58
C GLN A 227 28.71 22.41 19.01
N THR A 228 27.77 22.50 18.07
CA THR A 228 26.34 22.26 18.32
C THR A 228 26.08 20.82 18.78
N ALA A 229 26.62 19.84 18.07
CA ALA A 229 26.49 18.45 18.45
C ALA A 229 27.11 18.13 19.81
N LYS A 230 28.33 18.61 20.06
CA LYS A 230 29.01 18.42 21.37
C LYS A 230 28.24 19.06 22.52
N THR A 231 27.66 20.24 22.30
CA THR A 231 26.84 20.93 23.31
C THR A 231 25.61 20.08 23.66
N LEU A 232 24.87 19.58 22.67
CA LEU A 232 23.70 18.72 22.90
C LEU A 232 24.09 17.41 23.60
N CYS A 233 25.21 16.79 23.20
CA CYS A 233 25.70 15.57 23.81
C CYS A 233 26.08 15.81 25.29
N ALA A 234 26.75 16.92 25.60
CA ALA A 234 27.16 17.25 26.96
C ALA A 234 25.97 17.57 27.87
N LEU A 235 24.98 18.31 27.38
CA LEU A 235 23.80 18.71 28.16
C LEU A 235 22.83 17.55 28.44
N PHE A 236 22.64 16.66 27.48
CA PHE A 236 21.59 15.65 27.53
C PHE A 236 22.10 14.20 27.56
N GLY A 237 23.42 14.01 27.57
CA GLY A 237 24.05 12.68 27.58
C GLY A 237 23.83 11.91 26.27
N PHE A 238 23.63 12.61 25.15
CA PHE A 238 23.46 11.97 23.85
C PHE A 238 24.79 11.40 23.33
N GLU A 239 24.68 10.33 22.57
CA GLU A 239 25.84 9.76 21.86
C GLU A 239 26.26 10.67 20.69
N TYR A 240 27.58 10.96 20.61
CA TYR A 240 28.17 11.72 19.52
C TYR A 240 28.54 10.79 18.37
N LYS A 241 28.01 11.04 17.16
CA LYS A 241 28.32 10.24 15.98
C LYS A 241 28.67 11.13 14.81
N ALA A 242 29.93 11.23 14.46
CA ALA A 242 30.41 11.96 13.28
C ALA A 242 30.16 11.15 12.02
N GLY A 243 29.57 11.80 11.01
CA GLY A 243 29.39 11.31 9.64
C GLY A 243 30.16 12.19 8.64
N ASN A 244 30.04 11.89 7.36
CA ASN A 244 30.75 12.64 6.30
C ASN A 244 30.19 14.06 6.13
N SER A 245 28.87 14.20 5.99
CA SER A 245 28.18 15.48 5.73
C SER A 245 27.51 16.09 6.96
N SER A 246 27.46 15.35 8.07
CA SER A 246 26.74 15.77 9.28
C SER A 246 27.29 15.08 10.52
N ILE A 247 26.85 15.55 11.68
CA ILE A 247 27.16 15.00 12.98
C ILE A 247 25.85 14.79 13.72
N PHE A 248 25.62 13.57 14.21
CA PHE A 248 24.45 13.27 15.03
C PHE A 248 24.73 13.46 16.51
N ALA A 249 23.82 14.15 17.19
CA ALA A 249 23.69 14.14 18.64
C ALA A 249 22.51 13.24 19.01
N GLY A 250 22.80 12.04 19.49
CA GLY A 250 21.81 10.97 19.61
C GLY A 250 21.27 10.51 18.25
N GLY A 251 20.08 9.90 18.26
CA GLY A 251 19.42 9.43 17.03
C GLY A 251 18.51 10.47 16.36
N ALA A 252 18.25 11.60 17.01
CA ALA A 252 17.16 12.50 16.62
C ALA A 252 17.61 13.90 16.14
N VAL A 253 18.84 14.31 16.38
CA VAL A 253 19.37 15.62 15.96
C VAL A 253 20.59 15.44 15.06
N GLU A 254 20.49 15.93 13.84
CA GLU A 254 21.53 15.90 12.81
C GLU A 254 22.05 17.33 12.58
N CYS A 255 23.31 17.61 12.94
CA CYS A 255 23.99 18.89 12.70
C CYS A 255 24.69 18.82 11.34
N MET A 256 24.19 19.52 10.33
CA MET A 256 24.78 19.55 8.98
C MET A 256 26.08 20.34 8.98
N LYS A 257 27.15 19.79 8.40
CA LYS A 257 28.47 20.43 8.28
C LYS A 257 28.52 21.59 7.27
N ALA A 258 27.49 21.70 6.44
CA ALA A 258 27.23 22.80 5.51
C ALA A 258 25.72 22.93 5.31
N PRO A 259 25.20 24.13 5.01
CA PRO A 259 23.79 24.33 4.70
C PRO A 259 23.34 23.44 3.52
N TYR A 260 22.17 22.84 3.67
CA TYR A 260 21.49 22.08 2.61
C TYR A 260 20.06 22.58 2.48
N LEU A 261 19.16 21.78 1.94
CA LEU A 261 17.76 22.15 1.72
C LEU A 261 17.08 22.61 3.03
N GLY A 262 16.18 23.60 2.87
CA GLY A 262 15.48 24.25 3.97
C GLY A 262 16.31 25.37 4.62
N ARG A 263 15.70 26.52 4.86
CA ARG A 263 16.36 27.68 5.48
C ARG A 263 16.94 27.32 6.87
N ASN A 264 16.21 26.55 7.67
CA ASN A 264 16.60 26.15 9.01
C ASN A 264 17.21 24.73 9.05
N GLY A 265 17.15 23.97 7.95
CA GLY A 265 17.51 22.58 7.85
C GLY A 265 16.35 21.71 7.40
N HIS A 266 16.27 20.47 7.89
CA HIS A 266 15.24 19.54 7.42
C HIS A 266 14.57 18.78 8.56
N ILE A 267 13.37 18.26 8.27
CA ILE A 267 12.66 17.29 9.14
C ILE A 267 12.52 15.99 8.36
N ALA A 268 13.08 14.92 8.90
CA ALA A 268 12.97 13.58 8.34
C ALA A 268 11.77 12.86 8.92
N ILE A 269 10.86 12.43 8.06
CA ILE A 269 9.69 11.62 8.40
C ILE A 269 9.93 10.20 7.94
N ALA A 270 10.04 9.27 8.88
CA ALA A 270 10.14 7.86 8.58
C ALA A 270 8.80 7.30 8.09
N THR A 271 8.85 6.37 7.14
CA THR A 271 7.67 5.63 6.63
C THR A 271 8.01 4.15 6.43
N ASN A 272 7.00 3.30 6.49
CA ASN A 272 7.17 1.87 6.26
C ASN A 272 7.43 1.53 4.77
N SER A 273 6.97 2.38 3.84
CA SER A 273 7.19 2.22 2.40
C SER A 273 7.23 3.58 1.72
N LEU A 274 8.38 3.88 1.09
CA LEU A 274 8.57 5.15 0.40
C LEU A 274 7.62 5.29 -0.80
N ASP A 275 7.49 4.25 -1.62
CA ASP A 275 6.65 4.31 -2.82
C ASP A 275 5.16 4.48 -2.48
N ARG A 276 4.67 3.78 -1.45
CA ARG A 276 3.30 3.97 -0.95
C ARG A 276 3.10 5.37 -0.38
N ALA A 277 4.08 5.87 0.39
CA ALA A 277 4.01 7.23 0.94
C ALA A 277 3.95 8.29 -0.16
N ILE A 278 4.79 8.17 -1.21
CA ILE A 278 4.77 9.05 -2.37
C ILE A 278 3.40 9.01 -3.06
N TYR A 279 2.87 7.80 -3.31
CA TYR A 279 1.57 7.63 -3.94
C TYR A 279 0.44 8.31 -3.15
N HIS A 280 0.34 8.01 -1.85
CA HIS A 280 -0.75 8.53 -1.03
C HIS A 280 -0.65 10.04 -0.77
N LEU A 281 0.55 10.57 -0.58
CA LEU A 281 0.75 12.02 -0.44
C LEU A 281 0.57 12.76 -1.77
N GLY A 282 1.02 12.17 -2.89
CA GLY A 282 0.79 12.72 -4.23
C GLY A 282 -0.70 12.88 -4.55
N ARG A 283 -1.54 11.93 -4.14
CA ARG A 283 -3.01 12.04 -4.25
C ARG A 283 -3.60 13.19 -3.43
N GLN A 284 -2.89 13.68 -2.42
CA GLN A 284 -3.26 14.86 -1.63
C GLN A 284 -2.66 16.15 -2.19
N GLY A 285 -2.04 16.11 -3.38
CA GLY A 285 -1.44 17.27 -4.05
C GLY A 285 -0.02 17.60 -3.58
N ILE A 286 0.62 16.72 -2.81
CA ILE A 286 2.01 16.92 -2.39
C ILE A 286 2.94 16.58 -3.56
N GLU A 287 3.82 17.50 -3.90
CA GLU A 287 4.85 17.31 -4.92
C GLU A 287 6.19 16.91 -4.29
N PHE A 288 6.96 16.12 -5.04
CA PHE A 288 8.28 15.65 -4.63
C PHE A 288 9.36 16.21 -5.54
N ASP A 289 10.54 16.44 -4.97
CA ASP A 289 11.73 16.82 -5.72
C ASP A 289 12.48 15.56 -6.17
N GLU A 290 12.19 15.11 -7.39
CA GLU A 290 12.77 13.89 -7.95
C GLU A 290 14.31 13.97 -8.11
N THR A 291 14.89 15.18 -8.13
CA THR A 291 16.36 15.34 -8.17
C THR A 291 17.04 14.88 -6.88
N THR A 292 16.27 14.83 -5.79
CA THR A 292 16.74 14.39 -4.47
C THR A 292 16.50 12.90 -4.19
N ARG A 293 15.87 12.19 -5.15
CA ARG A 293 15.47 10.80 -4.95
C ARG A 293 16.66 9.88 -4.72
N LYS A 294 16.60 9.12 -3.64
CA LYS A 294 17.51 8.02 -3.30
C LYS A 294 16.71 6.74 -3.09
N PRO A 295 17.32 5.57 -3.04
CA PRO A 295 16.59 4.31 -2.85
C PRO A 295 15.65 4.27 -1.63
N LYS A 296 15.98 5.03 -0.58
CA LYS A 296 15.23 5.05 0.68
C LYS A 296 14.78 6.44 1.12
N ALA A 297 14.95 7.49 0.31
CA ALA A 297 14.61 8.86 0.70
C ALA A 297 14.20 9.73 -0.49
N ILE A 298 13.37 10.73 -0.24
CA ILE A 298 13.01 11.79 -1.19
C ILE A 298 12.55 13.01 -0.42
N TYR A 299 12.86 14.20 -0.93
CA TYR A 299 12.35 15.46 -0.37
C TYR A 299 11.01 15.85 -1.01
N LEU A 300 10.13 16.45 -0.21
CA LEU A 300 8.98 17.19 -0.69
C LEU A 300 9.45 18.51 -1.31
N LYS A 301 8.73 19.02 -2.32
CA LYS A 301 8.96 20.40 -2.80
C LYS A 301 8.49 21.41 -1.78
N GLY A 302 9.26 22.47 -1.60
CA GLY A 302 8.95 23.57 -0.68
C GLY A 302 9.41 23.30 0.77
N GLU A 303 8.97 24.19 1.65
CA GLU A 303 9.35 24.19 3.07
C GLU A 303 8.12 24.26 3.98
N VAL A 304 8.22 23.70 5.16
CA VAL A 304 7.25 23.86 6.25
C VAL A 304 7.96 24.50 7.44
N GLY A 305 7.56 25.72 7.83
CA GLY A 305 8.20 26.44 8.93
C GLY A 305 9.69 26.78 8.69
N GLY A 306 10.14 26.83 7.45
CA GLY A 306 11.55 27.04 7.08
C GLY A 306 12.39 25.75 7.10
N PHE A 307 11.77 24.59 7.24
CA PHE A 307 12.41 23.29 7.13
C PHE A 307 12.00 22.59 5.83
N ALA A 308 12.98 22.03 5.13
CA ALA A 308 12.71 21.06 4.09
C ALA A 308 12.20 19.75 4.72
N ILE A 309 11.22 19.11 4.11
CA ILE A 309 10.68 17.84 4.61
C ILE A 309 11.16 16.72 3.70
N HIS A 310 11.69 15.64 4.27
CA HIS A 310 11.95 14.45 3.48
C HIS A 310 11.38 13.18 4.11
N LEU A 311 11.00 12.26 3.24
CA LEU A 311 10.61 10.91 3.62
C LEU A 311 11.85 10.03 3.70
N LEU A 312 11.86 9.14 4.70
CA LEU A 312 12.92 8.15 4.90
C LEU A 312 12.27 6.79 5.14
N GLN A 313 12.59 5.81 4.30
CA GLN A 313 12.11 4.44 4.51
C GLN A 313 12.84 3.77 5.67
N LYS A 314 12.08 3.18 6.60
CA LYS A 314 12.56 2.42 7.75
C LYS A 314 13.40 1.21 7.35
#